data_ded33499242487893eb676e6643d78cd
#
_entry.id   ded33499242487893eb676e6643d78cd
#
_cell.length_a   1.000
_cell.length_b   1.000
_cell.length_c   1.000
_cell.angle_alpha   90.00
_cell.angle_beta   90.00
_cell.angle_gamma   90.00
#
_symmetry.space_group_name_H-M   'P 1'
#
loop_
_entity.id
_entity.type
_entity.pdbx_description
1 polymer ?
#
loop_
_entity_poly.entity_id
_entity_poly.type
_entity_poly.pdbx_seq_one_letter_code
_entity_poly.pdbx_strand_id
1 'polypeptide(L)'
;LCGALATIGYHISIETNGTVAIPDGIVDWICVSPKDQEYPEVPIRQREGDELKVVYTGQDLSMYNSLRNGFDHLYLQPCYDESKSVEWNGLNFHKTFELVRSRSEWRLSLQTHKWMCVL
;
A
#
# COMPACT_ATOMS: atom_id res chain seq x y z
N LEU A 1 -17.21 -14.91 6.93
CA LEU A 1 -16.21 -14.92 8.03
C LEU A 1 -16.14 -13.58 8.75
N CYS A 2 -15.94 -12.47 8.03
CA CYS A 2 -15.85 -11.14 8.66
C CYS A 2 -17.09 -10.77 9.46
N GLY A 3 -18.30 -11.04 8.93
CA GLY A 3 -19.55 -10.78 9.64
C GLY A 3 -19.68 -11.58 10.95
N ALA A 4 -19.28 -12.85 10.94
CA ALA A 4 -19.27 -13.69 12.15
C ALA A 4 -18.27 -13.20 13.18
N LEU A 5 -17.07 -12.79 12.76
CA LEU A 5 -16.05 -12.23 13.66
C LEU A 5 -16.47 -10.88 14.25
N ALA A 6 -17.09 -10.01 13.47
CA ALA A 6 -17.61 -8.72 13.95
C ALA A 6 -18.71 -8.94 15.01
N THR A 7 -19.58 -9.94 14.82
CA THR A 7 -20.67 -10.27 15.76
C THR A 7 -20.14 -10.66 17.15
N ILE A 8 -18.96 -11.26 17.24
CA ILE A 8 -18.33 -11.63 18.51
C ILE A 8 -17.30 -10.59 19.00
N GLY A 9 -17.30 -9.38 18.43
CA GLY A 9 -16.57 -8.23 18.94
C GLY A 9 -15.12 -8.08 18.45
N TYR A 10 -14.70 -8.77 17.40
CA TYR A 10 -13.37 -8.57 16.82
C TYR A 10 -13.31 -7.29 15.98
N HIS A 11 -12.21 -6.56 16.12
CA HIS A 11 -11.80 -5.52 15.17
C HIS A 11 -11.19 -6.18 13.94
N ILE A 12 -11.71 -5.86 12.76
CA ILE A 12 -11.33 -6.51 11.50
C ILE A 12 -10.60 -5.51 10.63
N SER A 13 -9.34 -5.81 10.34
CA SER A 13 -8.54 -5.08 9.36
C SER A 13 -8.28 -5.95 8.14
N ILE A 14 -8.33 -5.35 6.96
CA ILE A 14 -8.03 -6.04 5.71
C ILE A 14 -6.98 -5.25 4.92
N GLU A 15 -6.04 -5.96 4.32
CA GLU A 15 -5.19 -5.45 3.26
C GLU A 15 -5.58 -6.15 1.96
N THR A 16 -5.83 -5.37 0.92
CA THR A 16 -6.31 -5.86 -0.38
C THR A 16 -5.56 -5.17 -1.52
N ASN A 17 -5.51 -5.81 -2.69
CA ASN A 17 -5.03 -5.17 -3.92
C ASN A 17 -6.07 -4.21 -4.55
N GLY A 18 -7.27 -4.16 -3.99
CA GLY A 18 -8.33 -3.24 -4.41
C GLY A 18 -9.10 -3.65 -5.67
N THR A 19 -8.88 -4.85 -6.19
CA THR A 19 -9.56 -5.29 -7.43
C THR A 19 -11.02 -5.67 -7.23
N VAL A 20 -11.43 -5.92 -5.99
CA VAL A 20 -12.80 -6.20 -5.59
C VAL A 20 -13.23 -5.20 -4.53
N ALA A 21 -14.41 -4.62 -4.69
CA ALA A 21 -14.98 -3.71 -3.70
C ALA A 21 -15.38 -4.49 -2.43
N ILE A 22 -15.07 -3.91 -1.27
CA ILE A 22 -15.42 -4.47 0.03
C ILE A 22 -16.81 -3.96 0.41
N PRO A 23 -17.76 -4.82 0.78
CA PRO A 23 -19.07 -4.37 1.25
C PRO A 23 -18.96 -3.53 2.52
N ASP A 24 -19.81 -2.51 2.63
CA ASP A 24 -19.82 -1.61 3.77
C ASP A 24 -20.16 -2.33 5.09
N GLY A 25 -19.55 -1.85 6.16
CA GLY A 25 -19.92 -2.23 7.53
C GLY A 25 -19.42 -3.58 8.02
N ILE A 26 -18.59 -4.31 7.25
CA ILE A 26 -18.05 -5.61 7.67
C ILE A 26 -16.56 -5.59 8.04
N VAL A 27 -15.88 -4.48 7.77
CA VAL A 27 -14.46 -4.30 8.05
C VAL A 27 -14.26 -2.95 8.72
N ASP A 28 -13.45 -2.92 9.78
CA ASP A 28 -13.17 -1.72 10.56
C ASP A 28 -12.01 -0.89 10.01
N TRP A 29 -11.08 -1.53 9.29
CA TRP A 29 -9.93 -0.88 8.68
C TRP A 29 -9.61 -1.48 7.32
N ILE A 30 -9.52 -0.63 6.31
CA ILE A 30 -9.24 -1.04 4.93
C ILE A 30 -7.93 -0.40 4.47
N CYS A 31 -6.95 -1.24 4.16
CA CYS A 31 -5.73 -0.86 3.48
C CYS A 31 -5.76 -1.36 2.04
N VAL A 32 -5.68 -0.46 1.07
CA VAL A 32 -5.56 -0.81 -0.35
C VAL A 32 -4.12 -0.69 -0.79
N SER A 33 -3.55 -1.79 -1.29
CA SER A 33 -2.20 -1.85 -1.84
C SER A 33 -2.25 -2.29 -3.30
N PRO A 34 -2.40 -1.34 -4.25
CA PRO A 34 -2.56 -1.66 -5.67
C PRO A 34 -1.37 -2.46 -6.23
N LYS A 35 -1.67 -3.38 -7.13
CA LYS A 35 -0.67 -4.13 -7.91
C LYS A 35 -0.66 -3.67 -9.37
N ASP A 36 -0.93 -2.41 -9.58
CA ASP A 36 -1.05 -1.77 -10.90
C ASP A 36 0.24 -1.80 -11.72
N GLN A 37 1.40 -1.89 -11.05
CA GLN A 37 2.68 -2.05 -11.73
C GLN A 37 2.90 -3.47 -12.27
N GLU A 38 2.28 -4.48 -11.63
CA GLU A 38 2.32 -5.87 -12.07
C GLU A 38 1.16 -6.20 -13.03
N TYR A 39 0.00 -5.60 -12.79
CA TYR A 39 -1.25 -5.86 -13.51
C TYR A 39 -1.95 -4.56 -13.91
N PRO A 40 -1.37 -3.76 -14.82
CA PRO A 40 -1.90 -2.44 -15.17
C PRO A 40 -3.27 -2.47 -15.83
N GLU A 41 -3.67 -3.60 -16.42
CA GLU A 41 -4.97 -3.80 -17.05
C GLU A 41 -6.11 -4.08 -16.07
N VAL A 42 -5.79 -4.39 -14.81
CA VAL A 42 -6.81 -4.73 -13.80
C VAL A 42 -7.22 -3.45 -13.05
N PRO A 43 -8.50 -3.05 -13.13
CA PRO A 43 -8.93 -1.81 -12.50
C PRO A 43 -8.99 -1.91 -10.98
N ILE A 44 -8.67 -0.80 -10.30
CA ILE A 44 -8.88 -0.64 -8.87
C ILE A 44 -10.36 -0.30 -8.65
N ARG A 45 -11.07 -1.18 -7.96
CA ARG A 45 -12.50 -1.02 -7.64
C ARG A 45 -12.73 -0.49 -6.22
N GLN A 46 -11.88 -0.87 -5.26
CA GLN A 46 -11.88 -0.30 -3.91
C GLN A 46 -11.13 1.03 -3.94
N ARG A 47 -11.87 2.13 -4.05
CA ARG A 47 -11.32 3.47 -4.27
C ARG A 47 -11.36 4.36 -3.03
N GLU A 48 -11.76 3.81 -1.90
CA GLU A 48 -11.82 4.49 -0.61
C GLU A 48 -11.50 3.52 0.52
N GLY A 49 -11.04 4.05 1.64
CA GLY A 49 -10.64 3.29 2.81
C GLY A 49 -9.77 4.11 3.75
N ASP A 50 -9.13 3.44 4.68
CA ASP A 50 -8.28 4.10 5.68
C ASP A 50 -6.87 4.36 5.15
N GLU A 51 -6.28 3.38 4.47
CA GLU A 51 -4.91 3.47 3.94
C GLU A 51 -4.82 3.16 2.45
N LEU A 52 -4.09 4.00 1.73
CA LEU A 52 -3.54 3.68 0.42
C LEU A 52 -2.03 3.44 0.58
N LYS A 53 -1.57 2.24 0.32
CA LYS A 53 -0.17 1.86 0.41
C LYS A 53 0.37 1.48 -0.97
N VAL A 54 1.24 2.33 -1.52
CA VAL A 54 1.81 2.16 -2.85
C VAL A 54 3.23 1.64 -2.75
N VAL A 55 3.50 0.50 -3.40
CA VAL A 55 4.86 0.00 -3.57
C VAL A 55 5.55 0.82 -4.65
N TYR A 56 6.63 1.53 -4.28
CA TYR A 56 7.34 2.41 -5.19
C TYR A 56 8.47 1.68 -5.92
N THR A 57 8.39 1.71 -7.24
CA THR A 57 9.38 1.11 -8.15
C THR A 57 10.00 2.12 -9.10
N GLY A 58 9.69 3.41 -8.91
CA GLY A 58 10.14 4.50 -9.79
C GLY A 58 9.03 5.10 -10.65
N GLN A 59 7.79 4.64 -10.51
CA GLN A 59 6.64 5.13 -11.27
C GLN A 59 6.26 6.57 -10.91
N ASP A 60 5.55 7.25 -11.80
CA ASP A 60 5.01 8.57 -11.56
C ASP A 60 3.85 8.49 -10.55
N LEU A 61 3.98 9.18 -9.42
CA LEU A 61 2.95 9.20 -8.37
C LEU A 61 1.69 9.97 -8.78
N SER A 62 1.74 10.78 -9.82
CA SER A 62 0.56 11.52 -10.31
C SER A 62 -0.55 10.57 -10.78
N MET A 63 -0.23 9.35 -11.15
CA MET A 63 -1.21 8.33 -11.54
C MET A 63 -2.17 7.95 -10.38
N TYR A 64 -1.78 8.24 -9.14
CA TYR A 64 -2.63 7.99 -7.96
C TYR A 64 -3.46 9.20 -7.53
N ASN A 65 -3.38 10.34 -8.24
CA ASN A 65 -4.07 11.58 -7.85
C ASN A 65 -5.59 11.42 -7.76
N SER A 66 -6.19 10.62 -8.63
CA SER A 66 -7.64 10.36 -8.59
C SER A 66 -8.04 9.36 -7.49
N LEU A 67 -7.11 8.53 -7.05
CA LEU A 67 -7.35 7.48 -6.06
C LEU A 67 -7.11 7.98 -4.62
N ARG A 68 -6.05 8.75 -4.40
CA ARG A 68 -5.59 9.14 -3.06
C ARG A 68 -6.62 9.88 -2.22
N ASN A 69 -7.53 10.63 -2.85
CA ASN A 69 -8.53 11.41 -2.12
C ASN A 69 -9.58 10.56 -1.39
N GLY A 70 -9.68 9.29 -1.72
CA GLY A 70 -10.55 8.33 -1.03
C GLY A 70 -9.95 7.72 0.24
N PHE A 71 -8.73 8.12 0.63
CA PHE A 71 -8.02 7.50 1.75
C PHE A 71 -7.54 8.53 2.76
N ASP A 72 -7.64 8.19 4.05
CA ASP A 72 -7.21 9.06 5.15
C ASP A 72 -5.68 9.08 5.29
N HIS A 73 -5.01 7.97 4.99
CA HIS A 73 -3.57 7.81 5.12
C HIS A 73 -2.93 7.32 3.83
N LEU A 74 -1.83 7.96 3.43
CA LEU A 74 -1.09 7.62 2.22
C LEU A 74 0.31 7.14 2.57
N TYR A 75 0.68 5.93 2.13
CA TYR A 75 1.98 5.32 2.38
C TYR A 75 2.70 4.98 1.09
N LEU A 76 3.98 5.34 1.02
CA LEU A 76 4.93 4.82 0.05
C LEU A 76 5.81 3.77 0.70
N GLN A 77 5.87 2.60 0.07
CA GLN A 77 6.71 1.51 0.49
C GLN A 77 7.79 1.28 -0.57
N PRO A 78 9.09 1.40 -0.21
CA PRO A 78 10.15 1.05 -1.17
C PRO A 78 10.03 -0.42 -1.54
N CYS A 79 10.03 -0.70 -2.85
CA CYS A 79 10.08 -2.08 -3.33
C CYS A 79 11.41 -2.70 -2.92
N TYR A 80 11.34 -3.84 -2.26
CA TYR A 80 12.50 -4.70 -2.01
C TYR A 80 12.38 -5.93 -2.89
N ASP A 81 13.36 -6.14 -3.78
CA ASP A 81 13.38 -7.24 -4.71
C ASP A 81 14.62 -8.11 -4.44
N GLU A 82 14.39 -9.33 -3.97
CA GLU A 82 15.46 -10.29 -3.64
C GLU A 82 16.28 -10.70 -4.86
N SER A 83 15.72 -10.56 -6.08
CA SER A 83 16.43 -10.84 -7.33
C SER A 83 17.40 -9.72 -7.73
N LYS A 84 17.33 -8.56 -7.08
CA LYS A 84 18.16 -7.39 -7.35
C LYS A 84 19.33 -7.30 -6.37
N SER A 85 20.34 -6.51 -6.76
CA SER A 85 21.51 -6.27 -5.88
C SER A 85 21.12 -5.47 -4.63
N VAL A 86 22.00 -5.52 -3.62
CA VAL A 86 21.90 -4.69 -2.41
C VAL A 86 21.94 -3.21 -2.78
N GLU A 87 22.77 -2.83 -3.76
CA GLU A 87 22.89 -1.45 -4.25
C GLU A 87 21.58 -0.98 -4.90
N TRP A 88 20.93 -1.82 -5.69
CA TRP A 88 19.65 -1.49 -6.31
C TRP A 88 18.57 -1.26 -5.26
N ASN A 89 18.46 -2.18 -4.31
CA ASN A 89 17.49 -2.06 -3.22
C ASN A 89 17.74 -0.81 -2.37
N GLY A 90 19.01 -0.54 -2.04
CA GLY A 90 19.41 0.64 -1.28
C GLY A 90 19.10 1.95 -2.03
N LEU A 91 19.33 1.99 -3.33
CA LEU A 91 19.00 3.16 -4.16
C LEU A 91 17.49 3.40 -4.23
N ASN A 92 16.70 2.34 -4.40
CA ASN A 92 15.24 2.44 -4.42
C ASN A 92 14.68 2.91 -3.07
N PHE A 93 15.23 2.41 -1.97
CA PHE A 93 14.91 2.88 -0.64
C PHE A 93 15.18 4.39 -0.50
N HIS A 94 16.38 4.83 -0.88
CA HIS A 94 16.78 6.24 -0.79
C HIS A 94 15.87 7.14 -1.63
N LYS A 95 15.57 6.76 -2.85
CA LYS A 95 14.63 7.51 -3.71
C LYS A 95 13.24 7.61 -3.08
N THR A 96 12.73 6.53 -2.52
CA THR A 96 11.43 6.52 -1.85
C THR A 96 11.44 7.44 -0.63
N PHE A 97 12.49 7.38 0.18
CA PHE A 97 12.68 8.24 1.35
C PHE A 97 12.71 9.72 0.98
N GLU A 98 13.46 10.11 -0.05
CA GLU A 98 13.54 11.49 -0.51
C GLU A 98 12.19 12.00 -1.05
N LEU A 99 11.42 11.14 -1.73
CA LEU A 99 10.07 11.49 -2.17
C LEU A 99 9.15 11.77 -0.98
N VAL A 100 9.13 10.90 0.01
CA VAL A 100 8.32 11.08 1.23
C VAL A 100 8.74 12.37 1.96
N ARG A 101 10.04 12.62 2.05
CA ARG A 101 10.57 13.82 2.67
C ARG A 101 10.15 15.12 1.95
N SER A 102 10.02 15.07 0.63
CA SER A 102 9.63 16.23 -0.19
C SER A 102 8.12 16.40 -0.37
N ARG A 103 7.33 15.40 -0.02
CA ARG A 103 5.87 15.36 -0.23
C ARG A 103 5.16 15.01 1.08
N SER A 104 4.67 16.03 1.77
CA SER A 104 4.09 15.91 3.13
C SER A 104 2.84 15.04 3.22
N GLU A 105 2.16 14.78 2.10
CA GLU A 105 0.97 13.92 2.04
C GLU A 105 1.30 12.43 2.14
N TRP A 106 2.55 12.03 1.81
CA TRP A 106 2.98 10.64 1.86
C TRP A 106 3.81 10.34 3.10
N ARG A 107 3.63 9.15 3.65
CA ARG A 107 4.41 8.59 4.75
C ARG A 107 5.18 7.37 4.28
N LEU A 108 6.31 7.09 4.91
CA LEU A 108 7.12 5.91 4.61
C LEU A 108 6.54 4.67 5.29
N SER A 109 6.36 3.60 4.52
CA SER A 109 6.05 2.27 5.03
C SER A 109 7.22 1.34 4.76
N LEU A 110 7.60 0.51 5.73
CA LEU A 110 8.72 -0.41 5.61
C LEU A 110 8.30 -1.85 5.90
N GLN A 111 8.79 -2.77 5.08
CA GLN A 111 8.83 -4.18 5.41
C GLN A 111 10.14 -4.46 6.16
N THR A 112 10.18 -4.10 7.44
CA THR A 112 11.41 -4.09 8.24
C THR A 112 12.16 -5.42 8.24
N HIS A 113 11.45 -6.54 8.23
CA HIS A 113 12.04 -7.88 8.15
C HIS A 113 12.91 -8.09 6.92
N LYS A 114 12.54 -7.52 5.76
CA LYS A 114 13.32 -7.60 4.53
C LYS A 114 14.58 -6.72 4.59
N TRP A 115 14.45 -5.52 5.13
CA TRP A 115 15.57 -4.58 5.24
C TRP A 115 16.56 -4.96 6.31
N MET A 116 16.11 -5.66 7.35
CA MET A 116 16.95 -6.17 8.43
C MET A 116 17.51 -7.57 8.15
N CYS A 117 17.18 -8.17 7.00
CA CYS A 117 17.58 -9.54 6.63
C CYS A 117 17.18 -10.59 7.69
N VAL A 118 16.04 -10.41 8.34
CA VAL A 118 15.43 -11.38 9.27
C VAL A 118 14.24 -12.06 8.62
N LEU A 119 14.09 -13.34 8.91
CA LEU A 119 13.00 -14.17 8.38
C LEU A 119 11.68 -13.95 9.13
#